data_0db37c0a2e6e70177346b6787968f6b2
#
_entry.id   0db37c0a2e6e70177346b6787968f6b2
#
_cell.length_a   1.000
_cell.length_b   1.000
_cell.length_c   1.000
_cell.angle_alpha   90.00
_cell.angle_beta   90.00
_cell.angle_gamma   90.00
#
_symmetry.space_group_name_H-M   'P 1'
#
loop_
_entity.id
_entity.type
_entity.pdbx_description
1 polymer ?
#
loop_
_entity_poly.entity_id
_entity_poly.type
_entity_poly.pdbx_seq_one_letter_code
_entity_poly.pdbx_strand_id
1 'polypeptide(L)'
;MVSQSRSGGFDPLHPGHVKMFVNARKYGQIVIAGVNSDDWLTRKKGKPFMKFEDRHYLVQSNQYVDLAMGFNDDDDTAINLLYKVSQAFSDCFITFCNGGDRGDSNTPEYDRDWETY
;
A
#
# COMPACT_ATOMS: atom_id res chain seq x y z
N MET A 1 6.03 -15.71 9.71
CA MET A 1 4.78 -15.04 9.37
C MET A 1 4.96 -14.26 8.08
N VAL A 2 3.99 -14.30 7.21
CA VAL A 2 4.04 -13.61 5.91
C VAL A 2 3.10 -12.43 5.97
N SER A 3 3.56 -11.26 5.55
CA SER A 3 2.73 -10.09 5.43
C SER A 3 2.58 -9.67 3.97
N GLN A 4 1.43 -9.12 3.64
CA GLN A 4 1.14 -8.57 2.33
C GLN A 4 1.03 -7.06 2.45
N SER A 5 1.76 -6.36 1.58
CA SER A 5 1.78 -4.90 1.59
C SER A 5 1.18 -4.36 0.29
N ARG A 6 0.36 -3.35 0.42
CA ARG A 6 -0.25 -2.65 -0.70
C ARG A 6 -0.06 -1.15 -0.50
N SER A 7 0.03 -0.41 -1.59
CA SER A 7 0.08 1.05 -1.51
C SER A 7 -0.91 1.66 -2.49
N GLY A 8 -1.35 2.87 -2.19
CA GLY A 8 -2.26 3.59 -3.06
C GLY A 8 -2.74 4.88 -2.42
N GLY A 9 -3.41 5.68 -3.24
CA GLY A 9 -3.99 6.93 -2.75
C GLY A 9 -5.27 6.73 -1.98
N PHE A 10 -6.10 5.77 -2.41
CA PHE A 10 -7.41 5.51 -1.79
C PHE A 10 -8.24 6.79 -1.69
N ASP A 11 -8.40 7.46 -2.80
CA ASP A 11 -9.02 8.79 -2.84
C ASP A 11 -10.14 8.85 -3.88
N PRO A 12 -11.32 8.33 -3.57
CA PRO A 12 -11.70 7.67 -2.32
C PRO A 12 -11.45 6.17 -2.33
N LEU A 13 -11.58 5.55 -1.18
CA LEU A 13 -11.63 4.10 -1.08
C LEU A 13 -12.89 3.61 -1.81
N HIS A 14 -12.74 2.56 -2.61
CA HIS A 14 -13.88 2.04 -3.38
C HIS A 14 -13.79 0.51 -3.47
N PRO A 15 -14.84 -0.15 -3.99
CA PRO A 15 -14.89 -1.61 -4.01
C PRO A 15 -13.69 -2.30 -4.64
N GLY A 16 -13.07 -1.68 -5.65
CA GLY A 16 -11.87 -2.24 -6.26
C GLY A 16 -10.73 -2.35 -5.27
N HIS A 17 -10.56 -1.36 -4.41
CA HIS A 17 -9.55 -1.40 -3.35
C HIS A 17 -9.85 -2.51 -2.35
N VAL A 18 -11.11 -2.67 -1.96
CA VAL A 18 -11.50 -3.73 -1.02
C VAL A 18 -11.20 -5.09 -1.61
N LYS A 19 -11.47 -5.28 -2.90
CA LYS A 19 -11.14 -6.55 -3.58
C LYS A 19 -9.64 -6.83 -3.55
N MET A 20 -8.82 -5.81 -3.68
CA MET A 20 -7.36 -5.96 -3.55
C MET A 20 -6.99 -6.45 -2.16
N PHE A 21 -7.60 -5.88 -1.12
CA PHE A 21 -7.32 -6.29 0.25
C PHE A 21 -7.76 -7.74 0.50
N VAL A 22 -8.95 -8.11 0.03
CA VAL A 22 -9.43 -9.49 0.14
C VAL A 22 -8.47 -10.44 -0.53
N ASN A 23 -8.01 -10.08 -1.73
CA ASN A 23 -7.07 -10.91 -2.48
C ASN A 23 -5.73 -11.02 -1.76
N ALA A 24 -5.25 -9.91 -1.21
CA ALA A 24 -3.99 -9.91 -0.47
C ALA A 24 -4.06 -10.85 0.75
N ARG A 25 -5.22 -10.89 1.41
CA ARG A 25 -5.40 -11.76 2.57
C ARG A 25 -5.19 -13.24 2.24
N LYS A 26 -5.44 -13.62 1.01
CA LYS A 26 -5.25 -15.01 0.58
C LYS A 26 -3.77 -15.41 0.54
N TYR A 27 -2.88 -14.46 0.42
CA TYR A 27 -1.45 -14.71 0.25
C TYR A 27 -0.62 -14.43 1.49
N GLY A 28 -1.24 -13.90 2.54
CA GLY A 28 -0.48 -13.58 3.73
C GLY A 28 -1.35 -13.51 4.96
N GLN A 29 -0.70 -13.60 6.11
CA GLN A 29 -1.38 -13.55 7.40
C GLN A 29 -1.70 -12.13 7.84
N ILE A 30 -0.92 -11.16 7.35
CA ILE A 30 -1.06 -9.76 7.72
C ILE A 30 -1.16 -8.94 6.44
N VAL A 31 -2.16 -8.08 6.37
CA VAL A 31 -2.32 -7.15 5.24
C VAL A 31 -2.01 -5.74 5.72
N ILE A 32 -1.03 -5.13 5.08
CA ILE A 32 -0.60 -3.77 5.41
C ILE A 32 -0.86 -2.90 4.19
N ALA A 33 -1.59 -1.81 4.40
CA ALA A 33 -1.89 -0.85 3.34
C ALA A 33 -1.08 0.42 3.56
N GLY A 34 -0.26 0.77 2.59
CA GLY A 34 0.45 2.05 2.59
C GLY A 34 -0.42 3.12 1.94
N VAL A 35 -0.66 4.20 2.65
CA VAL A 35 -1.50 5.29 2.18
C VAL A 35 -0.60 6.42 1.71
N ASN A 36 -0.74 6.79 0.44
CA ASN A 36 0.09 7.84 -0.15
C ASN A 36 -0.25 9.20 0.45
N SER A 37 0.74 10.09 0.42
CA SER A 37 0.60 11.44 0.96
C SER A 37 -0.29 12.32 0.09
N ASP A 38 -0.74 13.44 0.63
CA ASP A 38 -1.46 14.45 -0.14
C ASP A 38 -0.56 15.02 -1.24
N ASP A 39 0.72 15.20 -0.97
CA ASP A 39 1.66 15.70 -1.98
C ASP A 39 1.77 14.76 -3.16
N TRP A 40 1.82 13.47 -2.92
CA TRP A 40 1.86 12.46 -3.98
C TRP A 40 0.62 12.55 -4.86
N LEU A 41 -0.57 12.66 -4.23
CA LEU A 41 -1.82 12.79 -4.99
C LEU A 41 -1.86 14.07 -5.79
N THR A 42 -1.33 15.16 -5.22
CA THR A 42 -1.27 16.44 -5.93
C THR A 42 -0.41 16.31 -7.18
N ARG A 43 0.71 15.61 -7.08
CA ARG A 43 1.57 15.38 -8.25
C ARG A 43 0.90 14.49 -9.30
N LYS A 44 0.10 13.52 -8.87
CA LYS A 44 -0.49 12.53 -9.79
C LYS A 44 -1.79 13.00 -10.42
N LYS A 45 -2.62 13.69 -9.69
CA LYS A 45 -3.96 14.05 -10.21
C LYS A 45 -4.43 15.44 -9.83
N GLY A 46 -3.58 16.26 -9.26
CA GLY A 46 -3.94 17.60 -8.81
C GLY A 46 -4.39 17.57 -7.35
N LYS A 47 -5.50 18.19 -7.04
CA LYS A 47 -5.95 18.30 -5.66
C LYS A 47 -6.52 16.97 -5.15
N PRO A 48 -6.12 16.50 -3.96
CA PRO A 48 -6.76 15.34 -3.36
C PRO A 48 -8.25 15.59 -3.09
N PHE A 49 -9.06 14.55 -3.29
CA PHE A 49 -10.48 14.62 -2.93
C PHE A 49 -10.65 14.61 -1.41
N MET A 50 -9.89 13.74 -0.73
CA MET A 50 -9.86 13.66 0.72
C MET A 50 -8.42 13.81 1.22
N LYS A 51 -8.25 14.48 2.35
CA LYS A 51 -6.93 14.64 2.96
C LYS A 51 -6.45 13.31 3.53
N PHE A 52 -5.14 13.24 3.78
CA PHE A 52 -4.50 12.01 4.23
C PHE A 52 -5.17 11.40 5.46
N GLU A 53 -5.48 12.20 6.47
CA GLU A 53 -6.06 11.69 7.72
C GLU A 53 -7.37 10.94 7.47
N ASP A 54 -8.21 11.46 6.58
CA ASP A 54 -9.49 10.83 6.25
C ASP A 54 -9.29 9.55 5.45
N ARG A 55 -8.37 9.57 4.49
CA ARG A 55 -8.06 8.40 3.69
C ARG A 55 -7.47 7.29 4.55
N HIS A 56 -6.54 7.66 5.42
CA HIS A 56 -5.93 6.70 6.35
C HIS A 56 -7.00 6.08 7.26
N TYR A 57 -7.89 6.91 7.79
CA TYR A 57 -8.94 6.43 8.68
C TYR A 57 -9.83 5.39 7.99
N LEU A 58 -10.24 5.68 6.75
CA LEU A 58 -11.12 4.76 6.02
C LEU A 58 -10.43 3.44 5.70
N VAL A 59 -9.18 3.50 5.27
CA VAL A 59 -8.42 2.29 4.98
C VAL A 59 -8.19 1.47 6.24
N GLN A 60 -7.80 2.13 7.34
CA GLN A 60 -7.56 1.44 8.60
C GLN A 60 -8.83 0.79 9.14
N SER A 61 -9.99 1.34 8.82
CA SER A 61 -11.27 0.82 9.27
C SER A 61 -11.75 -0.40 8.50
N ASN A 62 -11.09 -0.74 7.40
CA ASN A 62 -11.48 -1.88 6.58
C ASN A 62 -11.11 -3.18 7.30
N GLN A 63 -12.06 -4.12 7.33
CA GLN A 63 -11.87 -5.38 8.08
C GLN A 63 -10.75 -6.26 7.52
N TYR A 64 -10.36 -6.07 6.26
CA TYR A 64 -9.33 -6.88 5.62
C TYR A 64 -7.94 -6.28 5.75
N VAL A 65 -7.81 -5.11 6.36
CA VAL A 65 -6.54 -4.42 6.56
C VAL A 65 -6.17 -4.52 8.03
N ASP A 66 -4.99 -5.05 8.30
CA ASP A 66 -4.49 -5.13 9.67
C ASP A 66 -3.87 -3.82 10.11
N LEU A 67 -3.17 -3.14 9.20
CA LEU A 67 -2.50 -1.88 9.52
C LEU A 67 -2.45 -1.00 8.29
N ALA A 68 -2.90 0.23 8.43
CA ALA A 68 -2.70 1.27 7.41
C ALA A 68 -1.65 2.24 7.90
N MET A 69 -0.70 2.59 7.04
CA MET A 69 0.38 3.50 7.43
C MET A 69 0.74 4.44 6.30
N GLY A 70 1.15 5.65 6.68
CA GLY A 70 1.76 6.56 5.75
C GLY A 70 3.24 6.24 5.57
N PHE A 71 3.84 6.75 4.53
CA PHE A 71 5.25 6.54 4.25
C PHE A 71 5.77 7.69 3.39
N ASN A 72 7.09 7.83 3.34
CA ASN A 72 7.70 8.84 2.49
C ASN A 72 7.62 8.39 1.04
N ASP A 73 6.86 9.13 0.25
CA ASP A 73 6.65 8.85 -1.17
C ASP A 73 7.17 9.96 -2.07
N ASP A 74 8.16 10.73 -1.58
CA ASP A 74 8.73 11.84 -2.34
C ASP A 74 9.40 11.39 -3.64
N ASP A 75 9.86 10.14 -3.69
CA ASP A 75 10.48 9.56 -4.88
C ASP A 75 9.46 8.91 -5.81
N ASP A 76 8.18 9.05 -5.53
CA ASP A 76 7.07 8.47 -6.30
C ASP A 76 7.06 6.94 -6.33
N THR A 77 7.72 6.30 -5.37
CA THR A 77 7.75 4.84 -5.25
C THR A 77 7.25 4.40 -3.89
N ALA A 78 7.00 3.10 -3.74
CA ALA A 78 6.64 2.51 -2.46
C ALA A 78 7.84 1.86 -1.75
N ILE A 79 9.05 2.16 -2.18
CA ILE A 79 10.26 1.55 -1.60
C ILE A 79 10.36 1.89 -0.10
N ASN A 80 10.08 3.14 0.28
CA ASN A 80 10.11 3.53 1.67
C ASN A 80 9.05 2.84 2.51
N LEU A 81 7.92 2.48 1.90
CA LEU A 81 6.92 1.66 2.57
C LEU A 81 7.48 0.29 2.90
N LEU A 82 8.13 -0.35 1.93
CA LEU A 82 8.74 -1.66 2.14
C LEU A 82 9.78 -1.61 3.24
N TYR A 83 10.61 -0.56 3.25
CA TYR A 83 11.60 -0.38 4.30
C TYR A 83 10.93 -0.25 5.67
N LYS A 84 9.91 0.60 5.76
CA LYS A 84 9.20 0.84 7.02
C LYS A 84 8.55 -0.43 7.55
N VAL A 85 7.93 -1.22 6.66
CA VAL A 85 7.32 -2.49 7.04
C VAL A 85 8.37 -3.48 7.52
N SER A 86 9.51 -3.55 6.84
CA SER A 86 10.57 -4.46 7.24
C SER A 86 11.15 -4.13 8.60
N GLN A 87 11.18 -2.85 8.96
CA GLN A 87 11.62 -2.44 10.29
C GLN A 87 10.61 -2.80 11.37
N ALA A 88 9.33 -2.69 11.06
CA ALA A 88 8.26 -2.96 12.02
C ALA A 88 8.02 -4.45 12.22
N PHE A 89 8.27 -5.26 11.20
CA PHE A 89 7.98 -6.70 11.19
C PHE A 89 9.22 -7.47 10.77
N SER A 90 10.29 -7.32 11.55
CA SER A 90 11.61 -7.86 11.18
C SER A 90 11.64 -9.37 11.10
N ASP A 91 10.71 -10.06 11.78
CA ASP A 91 10.64 -11.51 11.77
C ASP A 91 9.73 -12.08 10.68
N CYS A 92 9.21 -11.20 9.80
CA CYS A 92 8.24 -11.59 8.78
C CYS A 92 8.87 -11.56 7.39
N PHE A 93 8.40 -12.48 6.55
CA PHE A 93 8.62 -12.36 5.13
C PHE A 93 7.58 -11.39 4.56
N ILE A 94 8.03 -10.43 3.75
CA ILE A 94 7.17 -9.37 3.24
C ILE A 94 7.05 -9.53 1.73
N THR A 95 5.82 -9.59 1.23
CA THR A 95 5.55 -9.61 -0.20
C THR A 95 4.82 -8.33 -0.56
N PHE A 96 5.33 -7.61 -1.52
CA PHE A 96 4.69 -6.41 -2.02
C PHE A 96 3.79 -6.79 -3.19
N CYS A 97 2.53 -6.35 -3.15
CA CYS A 97 1.56 -6.65 -4.19
C CYS A 97 1.07 -5.35 -4.81
N ASN A 98 1.09 -5.29 -6.13
CA ASN A 98 0.54 -4.16 -6.86
C ASN A 98 -0.92 -4.40 -7.19
N GLY A 99 -1.68 -3.31 -7.31
CA GLY A 99 -3.01 -3.37 -7.86
C GLY A 99 -2.96 -3.77 -9.35
N GLY A 100 -4.08 -4.25 -9.86
CA GLY A 100 -4.12 -4.77 -11.22
C GLY A 100 -3.77 -3.76 -12.30
N ASP A 101 -4.06 -2.49 -12.07
CA ASP A 101 -3.78 -1.42 -13.02
C ASP A 101 -2.32 -0.97 -13.02
N ARG A 102 -1.50 -1.49 -12.09
CA ARG A 102 -0.08 -1.18 -12.00
C ARG A 102 0.77 -2.42 -12.17
N GLY A 103 0.22 -3.47 -12.69
CA GLY A 103 0.85 -4.78 -12.70
C GLY A 103 1.94 -4.99 -13.74
N ASP A 104 2.57 -3.95 -14.25
CA ASP A 104 3.61 -4.11 -15.25
C ASP A 104 5.00 -3.96 -14.63
N SER A 105 6.00 -4.33 -15.41
CA SER A 105 7.38 -4.34 -14.96
C SER A 105 8.03 -2.96 -14.92
N ASN A 106 7.29 -1.92 -15.25
CA ASN A 106 7.85 -0.57 -15.34
C ASN A 106 7.80 0.19 -14.03
N THR A 107 7.16 -0.34 -13.00
CA THR A 107 7.14 0.30 -11.70
C THR A 107 8.41 -0.05 -10.93
N PRO A 108 9.01 0.90 -10.22
CA PRO A 108 10.20 0.60 -9.42
C PRO A 108 9.98 -0.51 -8.40
N GLU A 109 8.79 -0.57 -7.83
CA GLU A 109 8.44 -1.60 -6.85
C GLU A 109 8.32 -2.98 -7.50
N TYR A 110 8.01 -3.04 -8.78
CA TYR A 110 7.81 -4.31 -9.47
C TYR A 110 9.04 -5.18 -9.43
N ASP A 111 10.21 -4.59 -9.57
CA ASP A 111 11.45 -5.34 -9.55
C ASP A 111 11.67 -6.03 -8.21
N ARG A 112 10.93 -5.61 -7.19
CA ARG A 112 11.03 -6.14 -5.83
C ARG A 112 9.78 -6.89 -5.39
N ASP A 113 8.74 -6.90 -6.22
CA ASP A 113 7.43 -7.46 -5.85
C ASP A 113 7.50 -8.93 -5.49
N TRP A 114 8.35 -9.63 -6.17
CA TRP A 114 8.47 -11.07 -6.01
C TRP A 114 9.57 -11.46 -5.05
N GLU A 115 10.29 -10.47 -4.55
CA GLU A 115 11.28 -10.69 -3.53
C GLU A 115 10.62 -10.69 -2.16
N THR A 116 11.18 -11.48 -1.28
CA THR A 116 10.71 -11.55 0.10
C THR A 116 11.62 -10.71 0.97
N TYR A 117 11.03 -9.84 1.75
CA TYR A 117 11.75 -8.93 2.63
C TYR A 117 11.61 -9.33 4.08
#